data_a8c187b666c4fca02dc8fd050ff1462a
#
_entry.id   a8c187b666c4fca02dc8fd050ff1462a
#
_cell.length_a   1.000
_cell.length_b   1.000
_cell.length_c   1.000
_cell.angle_alpha   90.00
_cell.angle_beta   90.00
_cell.angle_gamma   90.00
#
_symmetry.space_group_name_H-M   'P 1'
#
loop_
_entity.id
_entity.type
_entity.pdbx_description
1 polymer ?
#
loop_
_entity_poly.entity_id
_entity_poly.type
_entity_poly.pdbx_seq_one_letter_code
_entity_poly.pdbx_strand_id
1 'polypeptide(L)'
;REHAIVWKLSQSPKVDKIYCAPGNAGIGQLAELVNIGAMEFHKLIEFVKSEGIDFTVVGMDDPLVGGIVDAFEKEGLRIFGPRANAAIIEGSKALMRKYNIPTAEYGTFSDYDLAVEHVKNGNFPVVLKADGLALGKGVLICNTLEEALEGLKEIMLDKKFGDSGNTVVIEEFLTGPEMSVLSFCDGKTIVPMVSAQDHKRAYDNDEGLNTGGMGTFSPSRVYTEELAEECMKTIYQPTVDALNEEGRTFKGIIFFGLMLTPKGMKVIEYNARFGDPETQVVLPRLKTD
;
A
#
# COMPACT_ATOMS: atom_id res chain seq x y z
N ARG A 1 10.97 -2.09 -7.75
CA ARG A 1 10.76 -0.95 -6.84
C ARG A 1 12.08 -0.43 -6.30
N GLU A 2 12.81 -1.19 -5.49
CA GLU A 2 14.06 -0.74 -4.83
C GLU A 2 15.12 -0.30 -5.86
N HIS A 3 15.27 -1.02 -6.97
CA HIS A 3 16.17 -0.63 -8.05
C HIS A 3 15.79 0.74 -8.66
N ALA A 4 14.51 1.01 -8.86
CA ALA A 4 14.05 2.30 -9.38
C ALA A 4 14.33 3.45 -8.40
N ILE A 5 14.22 3.20 -7.09
CA ILE A 5 14.59 4.16 -6.04
C ILE A 5 16.09 4.45 -6.09
N VAL A 6 16.92 3.41 -6.11
CA VAL A 6 18.39 3.54 -6.21
C VAL A 6 18.79 4.26 -7.50
N TRP A 7 18.18 3.89 -8.64
CA TRP A 7 18.42 4.55 -9.92
C TRP A 7 18.09 6.04 -9.87
N LYS A 8 16.96 6.41 -9.24
CA LYS A 8 16.60 7.84 -9.12
C LYS A 8 17.54 8.59 -8.20
N LEU A 9 17.92 8.00 -7.07
CA LEU A 9 18.88 8.60 -6.14
C LEU A 9 20.27 8.77 -6.76
N SER A 10 20.72 7.82 -7.60
CA SER A 10 22.04 7.90 -8.26
C SER A 10 22.18 9.05 -9.26
N GLN A 11 21.06 9.69 -9.66
CA GLN A 11 21.05 10.85 -10.54
C GLN A 11 21.15 12.20 -9.80
N SER A 12 21.00 12.17 -8.48
CA SER A 12 21.07 13.38 -7.66
C SER A 12 22.52 13.83 -7.45
N PRO A 13 22.84 15.11 -7.72
CA PRO A 13 24.15 15.67 -7.41
C PRO A 13 24.40 15.82 -5.90
N LYS A 14 23.42 15.53 -5.06
CA LYS A 14 23.53 15.56 -3.59
C LYS A 14 23.88 14.18 -2.99
N VAL A 15 23.95 13.15 -3.83
CA VAL A 15 24.21 11.77 -3.40
C VAL A 15 25.57 11.35 -3.90
N ASP A 16 26.52 11.18 -2.99
CA ASP A 16 27.87 10.75 -3.31
C ASP A 16 27.99 9.23 -3.38
N LYS A 17 27.34 8.52 -2.46
CA LYS A 17 27.41 7.07 -2.35
C LYS A 17 26.06 6.46 -1.92
N ILE A 18 25.76 5.30 -2.50
CA ILE A 18 24.53 4.55 -2.18
C ILE A 18 24.93 3.14 -1.72
N TYR A 19 24.37 2.72 -0.61
CA TYR A 19 24.37 1.34 -0.13
C TYR A 19 22.97 0.75 -0.24
N CYS A 20 22.86 -0.55 -0.47
CA CYS A 20 21.59 -1.26 -0.48
C CYS A 20 21.68 -2.58 0.28
N ALA A 21 20.83 -2.74 1.28
CA ALA A 21 20.80 -3.91 2.14
C ALA A 21 19.44 -4.65 2.04
N PRO A 22 19.41 -5.93 1.62
CA PRO A 22 20.51 -6.69 1.06
C PRO A 22 20.81 -6.36 -0.41
N GLY A 23 19.85 -5.77 -1.16
CA GLY A 23 19.95 -5.48 -2.58
C GLY A 23 19.87 -6.72 -3.49
N ASN A 24 20.21 -6.53 -4.76
CA ASN A 24 20.28 -7.59 -5.77
C ASN A 24 21.29 -7.23 -6.86
N ALA A 25 21.57 -8.14 -7.77
CA ALA A 25 22.57 -7.97 -8.83
C ALA A 25 22.32 -6.75 -9.73
N GLY A 26 21.06 -6.38 -10.00
CA GLY A 26 20.73 -5.18 -10.77
C GLY A 26 21.06 -3.90 -10.01
N ILE A 27 20.75 -3.84 -8.73
CA ILE A 27 21.07 -2.72 -7.84
C ILE A 27 22.59 -2.57 -7.67
N GLY A 28 23.31 -3.68 -7.62
CA GLY A 28 24.78 -3.68 -7.49
C GLY A 28 25.55 -2.99 -8.61
N GLN A 29 24.89 -2.62 -9.71
CA GLN A 29 25.47 -1.77 -10.76
C GLN A 29 25.49 -0.28 -10.40
N LEU A 30 24.67 0.13 -9.43
CA LEU A 30 24.46 1.54 -9.04
C LEU A 30 24.78 1.80 -7.58
N ALA A 31 24.84 0.77 -6.75
CA ALA A 31 25.02 0.86 -5.31
C ALA A 31 25.92 -0.26 -4.79
N GLU A 32 26.55 -0.04 -3.65
CA GLU A 32 27.26 -1.08 -2.92
C GLU A 32 26.28 -1.96 -2.17
N LEU A 33 26.34 -3.28 -2.42
CA LEU A 33 25.46 -4.25 -1.77
C LEU A 33 26.01 -4.63 -0.39
N VAL A 34 25.12 -4.61 0.60
CA VAL A 34 25.46 -4.95 1.98
C VAL A 34 24.69 -6.21 2.39
N ASN A 35 25.41 -7.26 2.76
CA ASN A 35 24.79 -8.53 3.15
C ASN A 35 24.19 -8.49 4.57
N ILE A 36 23.18 -7.62 4.75
CA ILE A 36 22.39 -7.49 5.98
C ILE A 36 20.92 -7.61 5.57
N GLY A 37 20.16 -8.48 6.24
CA GLY A 37 18.73 -8.65 5.99
C GLY A 37 17.93 -7.42 6.43
N ALA A 38 16.85 -7.11 5.70
CA ALA A 38 16.01 -5.93 5.94
C ALA A 38 15.37 -5.87 7.34
N MET A 39 15.23 -7.02 8.01
CA MET A 39 14.69 -7.12 9.37
C MET A 39 15.77 -7.15 10.47
N GLU A 40 17.05 -7.09 10.12
CA GLU A 40 18.16 -7.11 11.06
C GLU A 40 18.49 -5.70 11.55
N PHE A 41 17.53 -5.01 12.15
CA PHE A 41 17.60 -3.57 12.48
C PHE A 41 18.86 -3.17 13.26
N HIS A 42 19.29 -4.00 14.23
CA HIS A 42 20.50 -3.73 15.00
C HIS A 42 21.75 -3.66 14.10
N LYS A 43 21.92 -4.63 13.20
CA LYS A 43 23.05 -4.65 12.27
C LYS A 43 22.98 -3.50 11.27
N LEU A 44 21.78 -3.14 10.80
CA LEU A 44 21.58 -2.00 9.91
C LEU A 44 21.96 -0.68 10.62
N ILE A 45 21.58 -0.50 11.87
CA ILE A 45 21.94 0.68 12.69
C ILE A 45 23.45 0.74 12.90
N GLU A 46 24.10 -0.36 13.25
CA GLU A 46 25.56 -0.42 13.41
C GLU A 46 26.27 -0.06 12.10
N PHE A 47 25.81 -0.61 10.98
CA PHE A 47 26.35 -0.33 9.67
C PHE A 47 26.19 1.15 9.29
N VAL A 48 25.01 1.74 9.48
CA VAL A 48 24.75 3.15 9.19
C VAL A 48 25.66 4.06 10.01
N LYS A 49 25.92 3.73 11.28
CA LYS A 49 26.84 4.49 12.14
C LYS A 49 28.30 4.33 11.72
N SER A 50 28.73 3.11 11.39
CA SER A 50 30.13 2.82 11.03
C SER A 50 30.53 3.47 9.71
N GLU A 51 29.62 3.49 8.73
CA GLU A 51 29.85 4.08 7.40
C GLU A 51 29.51 5.58 7.35
N GLY A 52 28.91 6.14 8.42
CA GLY A 52 28.53 7.55 8.47
C GLY A 52 27.42 7.90 7.47
N ILE A 53 26.43 7.02 7.30
CA ILE A 53 25.33 7.21 6.33
C ILE A 53 24.41 8.33 6.82
N ASP A 54 24.18 9.33 5.97
CA ASP A 54 23.41 10.52 6.31
C ASP A 54 21.89 10.29 6.30
N PHE A 55 21.42 9.33 5.48
CA PHE A 55 19.98 9.15 5.24
C PHE A 55 19.64 7.75 4.77
N THR A 56 18.59 7.16 5.32
CA THR A 56 18.11 5.83 4.96
C THR A 56 16.71 5.90 4.35
N VAL A 57 16.46 5.15 3.29
CA VAL A 57 15.14 5.02 2.65
C VAL A 57 14.65 3.58 2.78
N VAL A 58 13.42 3.39 3.26
CA VAL A 58 12.81 2.06 3.38
C VAL A 58 11.84 1.85 2.22
N GLY A 59 12.08 0.79 1.45
CA GLY A 59 11.27 0.47 0.26
C GLY A 59 10.19 -0.60 0.49
N MET A 60 10.23 -1.34 1.62
CA MET A 60 9.43 -2.54 1.88
C MET A 60 8.47 -2.35 3.06
N ASP A 61 7.39 -3.13 3.08
CA ASP A 61 6.36 -3.10 4.13
C ASP A 61 6.86 -3.69 5.46
N ASP A 62 7.41 -4.92 5.43
CA ASP A 62 7.77 -5.66 6.63
C ASP A 62 8.67 -4.87 7.60
N PRO A 63 9.77 -4.22 7.16
CA PRO A 63 10.58 -3.41 8.06
C PRO A 63 9.83 -2.21 8.65
N LEU A 64 8.92 -1.57 7.89
CA LEU A 64 8.13 -0.44 8.36
C LEU A 64 7.16 -0.86 9.47
N VAL A 65 6.40 -1.92 9.23
CA VAL A 65 5.49 -2.49 10.24
C VAL A 65 6.28 -3.05 11.43
N GLY A 66 7.47 -3.61 11.17
CA GLY A 66 8.40 -4.09 12.20
C GLY A 66 9.06 -3.00 13.06
N GLY A 67 8.89 -1.70 12.69
CA GLY A 67 9.36 -0.58 13.50
C GLY A 67 10.80 -0.14 13.23
N ILE A 68 11.33 -0.37 12.04
CA ILE A 68 12.68 0.09 11.67
C ILE A 68 12.83 1.60 11.85
N VAL A 69 11.79 2.39 11.51
CA VAL A 69 11.82 3.86 11.64
C VAL A 69 11.92 4.25 13.11
N ASP A 70 11.13 3.63 13.99
CA ASP A 70 11.16 3.86 15.42
C ASP A 70 12.54 3.53 16.02
N ALA A 71 13.15 2.43 15.55
CA ALA A 71 14.48 2.00 16.00
C ALA A 71 15.58 2.99 15.56
N PHE A 72 15.56 3.47 14.32
CA PHE A 72 16.53 4.43 13.78
C PHE A 72 16.40 5.80 14.45
N GLU A 73 15.17 6.30 14.59
CA GLU A 73 14.92 7.60 15.24
C GLU A 73 15.38 7.59 16.71
N LYS A 74 15.22 6.48 17.43
CA LYS A 74 15.72 6.32 18.80
C LYS A 74 17.23 6.47 18.89
N GLU A 75 17.95 6.09 17.85
CA GLU A 75 19.40 6.23 17.72
C GLU A 75 19.83 7.56 17.09
N GLY A 76 18.88 8.48 16.81
CA GLY A 76 19.13 9.78 16.20
C GLY A 76 19.48 9.71 14.70
N LEU A 77 19.21 8.59 14.05
CA LEU A 77 19.49 8.38 12.62
C LEU A 77 18.34 8.85 11.75
N ARG A 78 18.66 9.49 10.64
CA ARG A 78 17.66 10.00 9.69
C ARG A 78 17.19 8.87 8.79
N ILE A 79 15.87 8.69 8.72
CA ILE A 79 15.23 7.62 7.95
C ILE A 79 13.94 8.13 7.31
N PHE A 80 13.66 7.68 6.09
CA PHE A 80 12.42 7.97 5.35
C PHE A 80 11.52 6.76 5.31
N GLY A 81 10.38 6.90 5.93
CA GLY A 81 9.31 5.92 6.06
C GLY A 81 8.42 6.25 7.25
N PRO A 82 7.21 5.69 7.34
CA PRO A 82 6.35 5.86 8.50
C PRO A 82 6.82 5.02 9.68
N ARG A 83 6.52 5.50 10.89
CA ARG A 83 6.64 4.68 12.12
C ARG A 83 5.67 3.51 12.08
N ALA A 84 5.94 2.48 12.87
CA ALA A 84 5.14 1.26 12.89
C ALA A 84 3.64 1.52 13.12
N ASN A 85 3.28 2.45 14.02
CA ASN A 85 1.89 2.79 14.30
C ASN A 85 1.15 3.45 13.12
N ALA A 86 1.88 4.08 12.18
CA ALA A 86 1.33 4.67 10.97
C ALA A 86 1.41 3.72 9.77
N ALA A 87 2.40 2.82 9.75
CA ALA A 87 2.58 1.84 8.67
C ALA A 87 1.41 0.86 8.54
N ILE A 88 0.65 0.61 9.60
CA ILE A 88 -0.54 -0.25 9.60
C ILE A 88 -1.78 0.38 8.93
N ILE A 89 -1.59 1.44 8.11
CA ILE A 89 -2.70 2.10 7.38
C ILE A 89 -3.43 1.16 6.42
N GLU A 90 -2.81 0.11 5.92
CA GLU A 90 -3.36 -0.80 4.91
C GLU A 90 -4.73 -1.40 5.29
N GLY A 91 -4.92 -1.79 6.56
CA GLY A 91 -6.18 -2.32 7.09
C GLY A 91 -7.21 -1.26 7.50
N SER A 92 -7.04 0.01 7.14
CA SER A 92 -7.74 1.14 7.79
C SER A 92 -9.12 1.46 7.19
N LYS A 93 -9.95 0.46 6.85
CA LYS A 93 -11.36 0.70 6.45
C LYS A 93 -12.13 1.47 7.53
N ALA A 94 -11.93 1.12 8.80
CA ALA A 94 -12.54 1.81 9.93
C ALA A 94 -12.16 3.30 9.99
N LEU A 95 -10.89 3.64 9.70
CA LEU A 95 -10.42 5.02 9.58
C LEU A 95 -11.18 5.75 8.46
N MET A 96 -11.23 5.17 7.25
CA MET A 96 -11.92 5.77 6.11
C MET A 96 -13.38 6.06 6.43
N ARG A 97 -14.09 5.12 7.06
CA ARG A 97 -15.49 5.30 7.46
C ARG A 97 -15.66 6.39 8.51
N LYS A 98 -14.80 6.39 9.56
CA LYS A 98 -14.84 7.36 10.66
C LYS A 98 -14.69 8.81 10.16
N TYR A 99 -13.82 9.00 9.17
CA TYR A 99 -13.46 10.32 8.62
C TYR A 99 -14.12 10.63 7.27
N ASN A 100 -15.12 9.84 6.87
CA ASN A 100 -15.88 10.00 5.62
C ASN A 100 -15.01 10.02 4.36
N ILE A 101 -13.90 9.28 4.35
CA ILE A 101 -13.07 9.11 3.17
C ILE A 101 -13.76 8.11 2.23
N PRO A 102 -13.99 8.47 0.94
CA PRO A 102 -14.73 7.61 0.02
C PRO A 102 -14.06 6.24 -0.18
N THR A 103 -14.78 5.17 0.16
CA THR A 103 -14.33 3.77 -0.02
C THR A 103 -15.55 2.89 -0.30
N ALA A 104 -15.33 1.59 -0.53
CA ALA A 104 -16.40 0.60 -0.65
C ALA A 104 -17.24 0.56 0.64
N GLU A 105 -18.57 0.39 0.49
CA GLU A 105 -19.42 0.01 1.62
C GLU A 105 -18.96 -1.35 2.15
N TYR A 106 -18.88 -1.49 3.47
CA TYR A 106 -18.37 -2.71 4.08
C TYR A 106 -19.00 -3.03 5.44
N GLY A 107 -18.97 -4.32 5.80
CA GLY A 107 -19.22 -4.84 7.13
C GLY A 107 -18.06 -5.68 7.63
N THR A 108 -17.79 -5.67 8.92
CA THR A 108 -16.75 -6.48 9.55
C THR A 108 -17.40 -7.46 10.52
N PHE A 109 -17.06 -8.74 10.41
CA PHE A 109 -17.70 -9.82 11.14
C PHE A 109 -16.65 -10.76 11.75
N SER A 110 -16.76 -10.96 13.07
CA SER A 110 -16.00 -11.99 13.81
C SER A 110 -16.88 -13.21 14.15
N ASP A 111 -18.18 -13.13 13.87
CA ASP A 111 -19.15 -14.19 14.01
C ASP A 111 -19.57 -14.70 12.62
N TYR A 112 -19.46 -16.01 12.40
CA TYR A 112 -19.75 -16.64 11.11
C TYR A 112 -21.23 -16.52 10.72
N ASP A 113 -22.15 -16.73 11.66
CA ASP A 113 -23.59 -16.72 11.39
C ASP A 113 -24.06 -15.30 11.02
N LEU A 114 -23.52 -14.27 11.68
CA LEU A 114 -23.78 -12.87 11.31
C LEU A 114 -23.21 -12.51 9.94
N ALA A 115 -22.03 -13.02 9.58
CA ALA A 115 -21.46 -12.84 8.25
C ALA A 115 -22.34 -13.50 7.17
N VAL A 116 -22.83 -14.72 7.44
CA VAL A 116 -23.76 -15.44 6.55
C VAL A 116 -25.09 -14.70 6.39
N GLU A 117 -25.65 -14.17 7.48
CA GLU A 117 -26.88 -13.38 7.42
C GLU A 117 -26.68 -12.11 6.57
N HIS A 118 -25.54 -11.45 6.71
CA HIS A 118 -25.20 -10.25 5.93
C HIS A 118 -25.16 -10.56 4.42
N VAL A 119 -24.44 -11.61 3.98
CA VAL A 119 -24.34 -11.92 2.54
C VAL A 119 -25.68 -12.42 1.96
N LYS A 120 -26.52 -13.10 2.75
CA LYS A 120 -27.87 -13.51 2.32
C LYS A 120 -28.80 -12.34 2.02
N ASN A 121 -28.59 -11.21 2.68
CA ASN A 121 -29.39 -9.99 2.51
C ASN A 121 -28.71 -8.97 1.59
N GLY A 122 -27.48 -9.26 1.09
CA GLY A 122 -26.68 -8.37 0.27
C GLY A 122 -26.95 -8.52 -1.24
N ASN A 123 -26.29 -7.66 -1.99
CA ASN A 123 -26.24 -7.74 -3.46
C ASN A 123 -24.92 -8.37 -3.91
N PHE A 124 -24.94 -9.01 -5.08
CA PHE A 124 -23.75 -9.60 -5.69
C PHE A 124 -23.30 -8.83 -6.94
N PRO A 125 -21.99 -8.86 -7.26
CA PRO A 125 -20.89 -9.51 -6.54
C PRO A 125 -20.56 -8.84 -5.19
N VAL A 126 -19.93 -9.61 -4.28
CA VAL A 126 -19.33 -9.11 -3.03
C VAL A 126 -17.85 -9.49 -2.95
N VAL A 127 -17.09 -8.75 -2.17
CA VAL A 127 -15.68 -9.05 -1.90
C VAL A 127 -15.51 -9.47 -0.45
N LEU A 128 -14.98 -10.66 -0.22
CA LEU A 128 -14.62 -11.15 1.12
C LEU A 128 -13.12 -10.97 1.32
N LYS A 129 -12.72 -10.37 2.45
CA LYS A 129 -11.31 -10.19 2.82
C LYS A 129 -11.08 -10.74 4.23
N ALA A 130 -10.07 -11.60 4.39
CA ALA A 130 -9.58 -11.94 5.72
C ALA A 130 -8.93 -10.69 6.35
N ASP A 131 -9.29 -10.40 7.61
CA ASP A 131 -8.79 -9.20 8.31
C ASP A 131 -7.40 -9.49 8.89
N GLY A 132 -6.37 -9.03 8.17
CA GLY A 132 -4.96 -9.19 8.53
C GLY A 132 -4.03 -9.21 7.33
N LEU A 133 -2.72 -9.33 7.61
CA LEU A 133 -1.66 -9.41 6.60
C LEU A 133 -1.70 -10.75 5.84
N ALA A 134 -2.69 -10.95 4.96
CA ALA A 134 -2.80 -12.14 4.12
C ALA A 134 -2.01 -12.00 2.79
N LEU A 135 -1.11 -11.02 2.68
CA LEU A 135 -0.24 -10.77 1.51
C LEU A 135 -1.03 -10.75 0.18
N GLY A 136 -2.21 -10.15 0.16
CA GLY A 136 -3.09 -10.08 -1.00
C GLY A 136 -3.78 -11.40 -1.39
N LYS A 137 -3.52 -12.51 -0.69
CA LYS A 137 -4.10 -13.83 -0.99
C LYS A 137 -5.44 -14.09 -0.30
N GLY A 138 -5.80 -13.27 0.69
CA GLY A 138 -7.04 -13.40 1.47
C GLY A 138 -8.23 -12.64 0.88
N VAL A 139 -8.26 -12.37 -0.42
CA VAL A 139 -9.34 -11.63 -1.11
C VAL A 139 -10.08 -12.57 -2.06
N LEU A 140 -11.38 -12.73 -1.86
CA LEU A 140 -12.26 -13.54 -2.69
C LEU A 140 -13.37 -12.65 -3.28
N ILE A 141 -13.52 -12.66 -4.60
CA ILE A 141 -14.64 -12.03 -5.29
C ILE A 141 -15.70 -13.11 -5.50
N CYS A 142 -16.88 -12.92 -4.93
CA CYS A 142 -17.98 -13.88 -4.97
C CYS A 142 -19.12 -13.30 -5.80
N ASN A 143 -19.44 -13.97 -6.91
CA ASN A 143 -20.48 -13.54 -7.85
C ASN A 143 -21.86 -14.05 -7.46
N THR A 144 -21.92 -15.08 -6.63
CA THR A 144 -23.17 -15.72 -6.18
C THR A 144 -23.16 -15.90 -4.67
N LEU A 145 -24.35 -16.19 -4.13
CA LEU A 145 -24.50 -16.49 -2.70
C LEU A 145 -23.73 -17.77 -2.33
N GLU A 146 -23.74 -18.77 -3.19
CA GLU A 146 -23.05 -20.05 -2.97
C GLU A 146 -21.55 -19.83 -2.84
N GLU A 147 -20.95 -19.05 -3.76
CA GLU A 147 -19.53 -18.70 -3.71
C GLU A 147 -19.20 -17.93 -2.42
N ALA A 148 -20.06 -17.00 -1.99
CA ALA A 148 -19.84 -16.22 -0.77
C ALA A 148 -19.93 -17.11 0.48
N LEU A 149 -20.87 -18.04 0.55
CA LEU A 149 -20.98 -18.97 1.68
C LEU A 149 -19.78 -19.91 1.77
N GLU A 150 -19.30 -20.42 0.63
CA GLU A 150 -18.07 -21.23 0.58
C GLU A 150 -16.85 -20.42 0.99
N GLY A 151 -16.70 -19.20 0.47
CA GLY A 151 -15.61 -18.28 0.84
C GLY A 151 -15.61 -17.92 2.32
N LEU A 152 -16.76 -17.64 2.93
CA LEU A 152 -16.88 -17.40 4.36
C LEU A 152 -16.46 -18.62 5.18
N LYS A 153 -16.85 -19.82 4.75
CA LYS A 153 -16.44 -21.08 5.39
C LYS A 153 -14.91 -21.25 5.32
N GLU A 154 -14.30 -21.09 4.15
CA GLU A 154 -12.86 -21.19 3.97
C GLU A 154 -12.08 -20.20 4.87
N ILE A 155 -12.56 -18.95 4.95
CA ILE A 155 -11.91 -17.92 5.75
C ILE A 155 -12.08 -18.17 7.24
N MET A 156 -13.33 -18.29 7.70
CA MET A 156 -13.68 -18.21 9.12
C MET A 156 -13.69 -19.54 9.84
N LEU A 157 -14.08 -20.64 9.17
CA LEU A 157 -14.18 -21.99 9.79
C LEU A 157 -12.95 -22.83 9.49
N ASP A 158 -12.56 -22.95 8.22
CA ASP A 158 -11.44 -23.78 7.80
C ASP A 158 -10.08 -23.11 8.08
N LYS A 159 -10.10 -21.82 8.45
CA LYS A 159 -8.91 -21.03 8.81
C LYS A 159 -7.81 -21.06 7.72
N LYS A 160 -8.21 -21.06 6.45
CA LYS A 160 -7.28 -21.11 5.31
C LYS A 160 -6.18 -20.04 5.36
N PHE A 161 -6.46 -18.90 6.04
CA PHE A 161 -5.54 -17.78 6.23
C PHE A 161 -5.07 -17.64 7.69
N GLY A 162 -5.12 -18.74 8.48
CA GLY A 162 -4.71 -18.73 9.87
C GLY A 162 -5.52 -17.75 10.73
N ASP A 163 -4.86 -17.05 11.64
CA ASP A 163 -5.51 -16.10 12.57
C ASP A 163 -6.15 -14.90 11.85
N SER A 164 -5.69 -14.52 10.65
CA SER A 164 -6.34 -13.51 9.82
C SER A 164 -7.78 -13.88 9.43
N GLY A 165 -8.14 -15.16 9.47
CA GLY A 165 -9.49 -15.65 9.25
C GLY A 165 -10.41 -15.58 10.49
N ASN A 166 -9.95 -15.00 11.62
CA ASN A 166 -10.82 -14.79 12.79
C ASN A 166 -11.87 -13.71 12.55
N THR A 167 -11.57 -12.78 11.63
CA THR A 167 -12.46 -11.70 11.23
C THR A 167 -12.50 -11.63 9.71
N VAL A 168 -13.67 -11.40 9.14
CA VAL A 168 -13.86 -11.16 7.70
C VAL A 168 -14.42 -9.76 7.47
N VAL A 169 -13.89 -9.09 6.46
CA VAL A 169 -14.46 -7.84 5.92
C VAL A 169 -15.22 -8.20 4.65
N ILE A 170 -16.50 -7.83 4.59
CA ILE A 170 -17.38 -8.04 3.44
C ILE A 170 -17.61 -6.68 2.81
N GLU A 171 -17.22 -6.50 1.55
CA GLU A 171 -17.29 -5.22 0.84
C GLU A 171 -18.19 -5.30 -0.40
N GLU A 172 -18.82 -4.17 -0.75
CA GLU A 172 -19.41 -4.02 -2.08
C GLU A 172 -18.34 -4.21 -3.16
N PHE A 173 -18.69 -4.87 -4.24
CA PHE A 173 -17.80 -4.99 -5.40
C PHE A 173 -17.84 -3.68 -6.19
N LEU A 174 -16.72 -2.97 -6.20
CA LEU A 174 -16.56 -1.75 -6.99
C LEU A 174 -16.26 -2.09 -8.44
N THR A 175 -16.76 -1.29 -9.35
CA THR A 175 -16.52 -1.40 -10.80
C THR A 175 -16.03 -0.08 -11.37
N GLY A 176 -15.04 -0.16 -12.24
CA GLY A 176 -14.44 0.99 -12.90
C GLY A 176 -12.94 0.80 -13.15
N PRO A 177 -12.30 1.73 -13.84
CA PRO A 177 -10.86 1.68 -14.02
C PRO A 177 -10.14 1.93 -12.69
N GLU A 178 -9.16 1.06 -12.39
CA GLU A 178 -8.25 1.21 -11.27
C GLU A 178 -7.07 2.11 -11.64
N MET A 179 -6.50 2.78 -10.65
CA MET A 179 -5.28 3.55 -10.78
C MET A 179 -4.58 3.70 -9.43
N SER A 180 -3.31 4.05 -9.49
CA SER A 180 -2.46 4.23 -8.32
C SER A 180 -1.90 5.65 -8.27
N VAL A 181 -1.89 6.25 -7.09
CA VAL A 181 -1.24 7.54 -6.86
C VAL A 181 -0.33 7.41 -5.64
N LEU A 182 0.98 7.52 -5.87
CA LEU A 182 1.97 7.59 -4.81
C LEU A 182 2.12 9.04 -4.37
N SER A 183 2.15 9.29 -3.08
CA SER A 183 2.21 10.64 -2.54
C SER A 183 3.28 10.78 -1.47
N PHE A 184 4.11 11.81 -1.56
CA PHE A 184 5.00 12.20 -0.46
C PHE A 184 4.17 12.81 0.68
N CYS A 185 4.47 12.42 1.90
CA CYS A 185 3.85 12.98 3.10
C CYS A 185 4.91 13.31 4.15
N ASP A 186 4.83 14.52 4.73
CA ASP A 186 5.73 14.98 5.79
C ASP A 186 5.07 14.99 7.18
N GLY A 187 3.85 14.49 7.26
CA GLY A 187 3.01 14.49 8.46
C GLY A 187 1.93 15.57 8.48
N LYS A 188 2.00 16.56 7.59
CA LYS A 188 1.02 17.65 7.45
C LYS A 188 0.61 17.85 6.00
N THR A 189 1.61 17.95 5.13
CA THR A 189 1.46 18.21 3.70
C THR A 189 1.55 16.89 2.95
N ILE A 190 0.65 16.69 1.99
CA ILE A 190 0.70 15.58 1.07
C ILE A 190 0.89 16.11 -0.36
N VAL A 191 1.85 15.52 -1.08
CA VAL A 191 2.17 15.90 -2.46
C VAL A 191 2.05 14.67 -3.35
N PRO A 192 0.95 14.53 -4.11
CA PRO A 192 0.77 13.43 -5.04
C PRO A 192 1.77 13.50 -6.19
N MET A 193 2.31 12.36 -6.58
CA MET A 193 3.07 12.19 -7.81
C MET A 193 2.11 11.99 -8.99
N VAL A 194 2.67 11.87 -10.19
CA VAL A 194 1.90 11.49 -11.37
C VAL A 194 1.23 10.12 -11.16
N SER A 195 -0.01 9.98 -11.62
CA SER A 195 -0.75 8.71 -11.51
C SER A 195 -0.10 7.60 -12.31
N ALA A 196 -0.33 6.37 -11.89
CA ALA A 196 0.05 5.16 -12.62
C ALA A 196 -1.17 4.22 -12.72
N GLN A 197 -1.08 3.26 -13.61
CA GLN A 197 -2.07 2.21 -13.75
C GLN A 197 -1.33 0.91 -14.04
N ASP A 198 -1.55 -0.09 -13.20
CA ASP A 198 -0.99 -1.43 -13.37
C ASP A 198 -2.02 -2.39 -13.95
N HIS A 199 -1.53 -3.48 -14.53
CA HIS A 199 -2.33 -4.59 -15.04
C HIS A 199 -2.14 -5.79 -14.13
N LYS A 200 -3.13 -6.08 -13.31
CA LYS A 200 -3.06 -7.14 -12.28
C LYS A 200 -3.43 -8.52 -12.81
N ARG A 201 -4.27 -8.60 -13.85
CA ARG A 201 -4.75 -9.87 -14.39
C ARG A 201 -3.70 -10.55 -15.25
N ALA A 202 -3.66 -11.89 -15.15
CA ALA A 202 -2.63 -12.71 -15.81
C ALA A 202 -2.82 -12.83 -17.33
N TYR A 203 -4.04 -12.67 -17.85
CA TYR A 203 -4.39 -12.87 -19.25
C TYR A 203 -4.92 -11.61 -19.91
N ASP A 204 -4.96 -11.62 -21.24
CA ASP A 204 -5.53 -10.57 -22.07
C ASP A 204 -6.99 -10.29 -21.70
N ASN A 205 -7.49 -9.09 -22.04
CA ASN A 205 -8.84 -8.61 -21.74
C ASN A 205 -9.17 -8.54 -20.23
N ASP A 206 -8.17 -8.36 -19.37
CA ASP A 206 -8.33 -8.27 -17.92
C ASP A 206 -8.94 -9.56 -17.32
N GLU A 207 -8.45 -10.70 -17.80
CA GLU A 207 -8.91 -12.03 -17.39
C GLU A 207 -7.86 -12.78 -16.55
N GLY A 208 -8.28 -13.89 -15.92
CA GLY A 208 -7.43 -14.77 -15.13
C GLY A 208 -7.26 -14.31 -13.68
N LEU A 209 -6.29 -14.89 -12.99
CA LEU A 209 -5.98 -14.59 -11.58
C LEU A 209 -5.27 -13.26 -11.44
N ASN A 210 -5.50 -12.58 -10.32
CA ASN A 210 -4.71 -11.41 -9.93
C ASN A 210 -3.26 -11.82 -9.67
N THR A 211 -2.34 -11.00 -10.16
CA THR A 211 -0.89 -11.11 -9.94
C THR A 211 -0.39 -9.93 -9.11
N GLY A 212 0.91 -9.89 -8.84
CA GLY A 212 1.56 -8.72 -8.23
C GLY A 212 1.74 -7.53 -9.18
N GLY A 213 1.30 -7.67 -10.45
CA GLY A 213 1.42 -6.68 -11.53
C GLY A 213 2.14 -7.26 -12.75
N MET A 214 1.44 -7.29 -13.88
CA MET A 214 1.97 -7.77 -15.17
C MET A 214 2.67 -6.67 -15.97
N GLY A 215 2.44 -5.43 -15.61
CA GLY A 215 3.01 -4.24 -16.22
C GLY A 215 2.27 -3.00 -15.77
N THR A 216 2.90 -1.84 -15.94
CA THR A 216 2.36 -0.57 -15.49
C THR A 216 2.71 0.55 -16.47
N PHE A 217 1.88 1.57 -16.53
CA PHE A 217 2.14 2.79 -17.28
C PHE A 217 1.76 4.04 -16.48
N SER A 218 2.32 5.18 -16.89
CA SER A 218 2.08 6.49 -16.29
C SER A 218 2.13 7.57 -17.38
N PRO A 219 1.21 8.58 -17.34
CA PRO A 219 0.09 8.74 -16.42
C PRO A 219 -1.08 7.81 -16.76
N SER A 220 -1.97 7.59 -15.80
CA SER A 220 -3.28 6.98 -16.08
C SER A 220 -4.10 7.94 -16.96
N ARG A 221 -4.71 7.40 -18.01
CA ARG A 221 -5.49 8.20 -19.00
C ARG A 221 -6.83 8.69 -18.45
N VAL A 222 -7.32 8.04 -17.40
CA VAL A 222 -8.63 8.35 -16.80
C VAL A 222 -8.52 9.29 -15.60
N TYR A 223 -7.31 9.57 -15.11
CA TYR A 223 -7.07 10.45 -13.96
C TYR A 223 -6.79 11.88 -14.44
N THR A 224 -7.85 12.69 -14.51
CA THR A 224 -7.78 14.09 -14.94
C THR A 224 -7.33 15.04 -13.84
N GLU A 225 -7.05 16.30 -14.19
CA GLU A 225 -6.69 17.34 -13.22
C GLU A 225 -7.86 17.62 -12.26
N GLU A 226 -9.10 17.62 -12.75
CA GLU A 226 -10.30 17.80 -11.92
C GLU A 226 -10.45 16.67 -10.90
N LEU A 227 -10.22 15.43 -11.32
CA LEU A 227 -10.22 14.28 -10.39
C LEU A 227 -9.08 14.36 -9.37
N ALA A 228 -7.92 14.87 -9.77
CA ALA A 228 -6.79 15.06 -8.86
C ALA A 228 -7.13 16.11 -7.78
N GLU A 229 -7.78 17.21 -8.16
CA GLU A 229 -8.24 18.24 -7.21
C GLU A 229 -9.34 17.70 -6.28
N GLU A 230 -10.27 16.91 -6.80
CA GLU A 230 -11.31 16.26 -6.00
C GLU A 230 -10.66 15.29 -4.99
N CYS A 231 -9.75 14.41 -5.45
CA CYS A 231 -9.04 13.48 -4.59
C CYS A 231 -8.21 14.19 -3.51
N MET A 232 -7.60 15.34 -3.83
CA MET A 232 -6.88 16.14 -2.83
C MET A 232 -7.81 16.57 -1.69
N LYS A 233 -9.02 17.01 -2.01
CA LYS A 233 -10.01 17.53 -1.04
C LYS A 233 -10.74 16.43 -0.27
N THR A 234 -11.01 15.29 -0.92
CA THR A 234 -11.90 14.25 -0.36
C THR A 234 -11.16 13.00 0.12
N ILE A 235 -9.92 12.78 -0.34
CA ILE A 235 -9.16 11.55 -0.06
C ILE A 235 -7.80 11.86 0.56
N TYR A 236 -6.91 12.61 -0.15
CA TYR A 236 -5.50 12.67 0.25
C TYR A 236 -5.29 13.47 1.53
N GLN A 237 -5.71 14.74 1.57
CA GLN A 237 -5.56 15.55 2.77
C GLN A 237 -6.40 15.00 3.93
N PRO A 238 -7.67 14.58 3.75
CA PRO A 238 -8.45 13.94 4.81
C PRO A 238 -7.80 12.68 5.40
N THR A 239 -7.06 11.90 4.58
CA THR A 239 -6.31 10.74 5.10
C THR A 239 -5.18 11.16 6.05
N VAL A 240 -4.42 12.21 5.70
CA VAL A 240 -3.34 12.73 6.55
C VAL A 240 -3.90 13.32 7.84
N ASP A 241 -5.00 14.08 7.74
CA ASP A 241 -5.66 14.70 8.89
C ASP A 241 -6.21 13.63 9.84
N ALA A 242 -6.86 12.59 9.30
CA ALA A 242 -7.37 11.45 10.06
C ALA A 242 -6.26 10.70 10.80
N LEU A 243 -5.12 10.45 10.14
CA LEU A 243 -3.97 9.82 10.77
C LEU A 243 -3.41 10.66 11.92
N ASN A 244 -3.36 11.97 11.76
CA ASN A 244 -2.90 12.87 12.82
C ASN A 244 -3.86 12.90 14.01
N GLU A 245 -5.18 12.92 13.77
CA GLU A 245 -6.19 12.85 14.84
C GLU A 245 -6.12 11.52 15.61
N GLU A 246 -5.75 10.43 14.96
CA GLU A 246 -5.50 9.12 15.60
C GLU A 246 -4.12 9.02 16.28
N GLY A 247 -3.31 10.09 16.28
CA GLY A 247 -1.95 10.07 16.84
C GLY A 247 -0.96 9.22 16.03
N ARG A 248 -1.25 9.01 14.74
CA ARG A 248 -0.46 8.20 13.79
C ARG A 248 0.18 9.06 12.71
N THR A 249 0.86 10.13 13.07
CA THR A 249 1.50 11.04 12.10
C THR A 249 2.34 10.27 11.09
N PHE A 250 1.98 10.38 9.82
CA PHE A 250 2.60 9.63 8.73
C PHE A 250 3.67 10.47 8.02
N LYS A 251 4.89 9.96 7.95
CA LYS A 251 5.96 10.54 7.13
C LYS A 251 6.50 9.47 6.20
N GLY A 252 6.52 9.74 4.90
CA GLY A 252 6.94 8.74 3.93
C GLY A 252 6.10 8.78 2.65
N ILE A 253 5.91 7.62 2.03
CA ILE A 253 5.05 7.44 0.86
C ILE A 253 3.74 6.81 1.28
N ILE A 254 2.63 7.49 1.00
CA ILE A 254 1.30 6.87 1.00
C ILE A 254 0.99 6.49 -0.45
N PHE A 255 0.74 5.22 -0.67
CA PHE A 255 0.20 4.69 -1.91
C PHE A 255 -1.32 4.62 -1.78
N PHE A 256 -2.01 5.27 -2.69
CA PHE A 256 -3.46 5.20 -2.83
C PHE A 256 -3.81 4.31 -4.02
N GLY A 257 -4.42 3.15 -3.76
CA GLY A 257 -5.14 2.38 -4.76
C GLY A 257 -6.54 2.96 -4.91
N LEU A 258 -6.86 3.45 -6.10
CA LEU A 258 -8.09 4.18 -6.40
C LEU A 258 -8.89 3.48 -7.50
N MET A 259 -10.21 3.61 -7.45
CA MET A 259 -11.11 3.22 -8.53
C MET A 259 -12.06 4.35 -8.89
N LEU A 260 -12.14 4.70 -10.16
CA LEU A 260 -13.14 5.63 -10.66
C LEU A 260 -14.45 4.88 -10.90
N THR A 261 -15.37 5.00 -9.94
CA THR A 261 -16.69 4.36 -10.01
C THR A 261 -17.73 5.31 -10.61
N PRO A 262 -18.93 4.80 -11.01
CA PRO A 262 -20.04 5.68 -11.42
C PRO A 262 -20.48 6.69 -10.32
N LYS A 263 -20.10 6.44 -9.06
CA LYS A 263 -20.40 7.32 -7.91
C LYS A 263 -19.23 8.22 -7.51
N GLY A 264 -18.20 8.33 -8.34
CA GLY A 264 -16.98 9.10 -8.08
C GLY A 264 -15.79 8.24 -7.67
N MET A 265 -14.70 8.91 -7.27
CA MET A 265 -13.46 8.26 -6.88
C MET A 265 -13.59 7.58 -5.51
N LYS A 266 -13.17 6.33 -5.41
CA LYS A 266 -13.13 5.57 -4.16
C LYS A 266 -11.75 4.97 -3.90
N VAL A 267 -11.35 4.92 -2.64
CA VAL A 267 -10.14 4.22 -2.19
C VAL A 267 -10.41 2.73 -2.11
N ILE A 268 -9.60 1.94 -2.80
CA ILE A 268 -9.62 0.47 -2.73
C ILE A 268 -8.73 0.01 -1.56
N GLU A 269 -7.50 0.55 -1.52
CA GLU A 269 -6.47 0.19 -0.56
C GLU A 269 -5.47 1.32 -0.33
N TYR A 270 -4.77 1.25 0.78
CA TYR A 270 -3.55 2.00 1.05
C TYR A 270 -2.36 1.06 1.14
N ASN A 271 -1.16 1.56 0.83
CA ASN A 271 0.10 0.96 1.26
C ASN A 271 1.02 2.04 1.83
N ALA A 272 1.82 1.66 2.83
CA ALA A 272 2.67 2.58 3.59
C ALA A 272 4.06 2.79 2.95
N ARG A 273 4.20 2.54 1.65
CA ARG A 273 5.49 2.49 0.94
C ARG A 273 5.33 2.78 -0.55
N PHE A 274 6.46 2.81 -1.24
CA PHE A 274 6.49 2.82 -2.70
C PHE A 274 5.79 1.59 -3.30
N GLY A 275 5.03 1.78 -4.40
CA GLY A 275 4.37 0.71 -5.14
C GLY A 275 5.35 -0.15 -5.96
N ASP A 276 4.94 -1.34 -6.30
CA ASP A 276 5.62 -2.23 -7.23
C ASP A 276 4.56 -2.91 -8.10
N PRO A 277 4.46 -2.59 -9.41
CA PRO A 277 5.48 -1.97 -10.28
C PRO A 277 5.36 -0.45 -10.52
N GLU A 278 4.55 0.30 -9.82
CA GLU A 278 4.27 1.73 -10.13
C GLU A 278 5.50 2.62 -9.98
N THR A 279 6.36 2.35 -9.02
CA THR A 279 7.58 3.14 -8.78
C THR A 279 8.47 3.19 -10.02
N GLN A 280 8.53 2.10 -10.79
CA GLN A 280 9.33 1.96 -12.00
C GLN A 280 8.89 2.90 -13.14
N VAL A 281 7.64 3.37 -13.13
CA VAL A 281 7.12 4.32 -14.15
C VAL A 281 6.90 5.72 -13.61
N VAL A 282 6.78 5.88 -12.29
CA VAL A 282 6.54 7.19 -11.65
C VAL A 282 7.84 7.94 -11.40
N LEU A 283 8.85 7.31 -10.77
CA LEU A 283 10.12 7.98 -10.45
C LEU A 283 10.89 8.48 -11.67
N PRO A 284 10.93 7.80 -12.83
CA PRO A 284 11.55 8.35 -14.05
C PRO A 284 10.92 9.65 -14.55
N ARG A 285 9.66 9.91 -14.17
CA ARG A 285 8.93 11.12 -14.56
C ARG A 285 9.10 12.27 -13.55
N LEU A 286 9.63 11.99 -12.37
CA LEU A 286 9.89 13.00 -11.34
C LEU A 286 11.05 13.89 -11.76
N LYS A 287 10.76 15.19 -12.01
CA LYS A 287 11.75 16.18 -12.43
C LYS A 287 12.51 16.77 -11.24
N THR A 288 11.88 16.84 -10.09
CA THR A 288 12.48 17.34 -8.85
C THR A 288 13.53 16.36 -8.34
N ASP A 289 14.64 16.90 -7.87
CA ASP A 289 15.69 16.16 -7.21
C ASP A 289 15.37 15.93 -5.74
#